data_bed78771c6bee38e19db079979b8f273
#
_entry.id   bed78771c6bee38e19db079979b8f273
#
_cell.length_a   1.000
_cell.length_b   1.000
_cell.length_c   1.000
_cell.angle_alpha   90.00
_cell.angle_beta   90.00
_cell.angle_gamma   90.00
#
_symmetry.space_group_name_H-M   'P 1'
#
loop_
_entity.id
_entity.type
_entity.pdbx_description
1 polymer ?
#
loop_
_entity_poly.entity_id
_entity_poly.type
_entity_poly.pdbx_seq_one_letter_code
_entity_poly.pdbx_strand_id
1 'polypeptide(L)'
;MRHWRKWWRRWPRRKRSRSTLVSDAAHRPIPTAKSIVGSGVFTHESGIHVHGLLQDPATYEALSPARFGRRREIVLGKHSGISAVFAALKGLGLAADECRARAILAEVRERAAMTKRSVGDNDLLEIYAHCCQPGTLVGAE
;
A
#
# COMPACT_ATOMS: atom_id res chain seq x y z
N MET A 1 -8.20 37.40 27.60
CA MET A 1 -8.39 35.97 27.35
C MET A 1 -8.78 35.65 25.90
N ARG A 2 -8.07 36.16 24.86
CA ARG A 2 -8.45 35.95 23.44
C ARG A 2 -7.31 35.47 22.54
N HIS A 3 -6.15 35.07 23.09
CA HIS A 3 -4.95 34.73 22.28
C HIS A 3 -4.76 33.24 21.99
N TRP A 4 -5.44 32.33 22.69
CA TRP A 4 -5.27 30.89 22.54
C TRP A 4 -5.94 30.29 21.30
N ARG A 5 -6.95 30.95 20.74
CA ARG A 5 -7.72 30.43 19.57
C ARG A 5 -6.98 30.50 18.24
N LYS A 6 -5.91 31.32 18.12
CA LYS A 6 -5.14 31.48 16.86
C LYS A 6 -4.09 30.39 16.64
N TRP A 7 -3.60 29.77 17.70
CA TRP A 7 -2.55 28.76 17.61
C TRP A 7 -3.08 27.39 17.10
N TRP A 8 -4.31 27.05 17.37
CA TRP A 8 -4.92 25.79 16.93
C TRP A 8 -5.21 25.70 15.44
N ARG A 9 -5.26 26.79 14.70
CA ARG A 9 -5.56 26.82 13.26
C ARG A 9 -4.35 26.60 12.38
N ARG A 10 -3.14 26.64 12.89
CA ARG A 10 -1.89 26.58 12.14
C ARG A 10 -1.22 25.21 12.17
N TRP A 11 -1.78 24.25 12.88
CA TRP A 11 -1.27 22.88 12.89
C TRP A 11 -1.94 22.09 11.76
N PRO A 12 -1.16 21.45 10.84
CA PRO A 12 -1.75 20.58 9.84
C PRO A 12 -2.49 19.47 10.61
N ARG A 13 -3.79 19.31 10.32
CA ARG A 13 -4.66 18.30 10.94
C ARG A 13 -4.31 16.88 10.47
N ARG A 14 -3.09 16.45 10.61
CA ARG A 14 -2.79 15.03 10.79
C ARG A 14 -3.23 14.71 12.20
N LYS A 15 -4.33 13.98 12.33
CA LYS A 15 -4.72 13.40 13.61
C LYS A 15 -3.59 12.47 14.05
N ARG A 16 -2.61 12.99 14.79
CA ARG A 16 -1.60 12.17 15.45
C ARG A 16 -2.35 11.29 16.43
N SER A 17 -2.20 9.99 16.32
CA SER A 17 -2.76 9.07 17.30
C SER A 17 -2.11 9.35 18.66
N ARG A 18 -2.82 9.06 19.75
CA ARG A 18 -2.24 9.17 21.10
C ARG A 18 -0.93 8.39 21.21
N SER A 19 -0.86 7.24 20.54
CA SER A 19 0.34 6.40 20.49
C SER A 19 1.53 7.10 19.84
N THR A 20 1.32 7.89 18.78
CA THR A 20 2.37 8.67 18.13
C THR A 20 2.87 9.78 19.06
N LEU A 21 1.97 10.46 19.77
CA LEU A 21 2.36 11.49 20.75
C LEU A 21 3.20 10.91 21.88
N VAL A 22 2.82 9.74 22.42
CA VAL A 22 3.58 9.05 23.47
C VAL A 22 4.93 8.58 22.95
N SER A 23 4.98 8.02 21.73
CA SER A 23 6.21 7.59 21.07
C SER A 23 7.20 8.75 20.90
N ASP A 24 6.71 9.90 20.43
CA ASP A 24 7.53 11.10 20.24
C ASP A 24 8.05 11.62 21.59
N ALA A 25 7.18 11.69 22.60
CA ALA A 25 7.54 12.14 23.95
C ALA A 25 8.52 11.20 24.66
N ALA A 26 8.42 9.91 24.42
CA ALA A 26 9.28 8.89 25.00
C ALA A 26 10.56 8.64 24.19
N HIS A 27 10.73 9.29 23.02
CA HIS A 27 11.80 9.04 22.05
C HIS A 27 11.94 7.55 21.67
N ARG A 28 10.81 6.83 21.64
CA ARG A 28 10.75 5.40 21.28
C ARG A 28 9.89 5.22 20.04
N PRO A 29 10.46 4.87 18.87
CA PRO A 29 9.71 4.66 17.65
C PRO A 29 8.74 3.48 17.82
N ILE A 30 7.54 3.61 17.26
CA ILE A 30 6.56 2.53 17.23
C ILE A 30 7.03 1.49 16.19
N PRO A 31 7.24 0.21 16.59
CA PRO A 31 7.58 -0.84 15.64
C PRO A 31 6.51 -0.96 14.54
N THR A 32 6.95 -1.21 13.31
CA THR A 32 6.06 -1.30 12.14
C THR A 32 4.94 -2.33 12.32
N ALA A 33 5.27 -3.48 12.94
CA ALA A 33 4.32 -4.57 13.19
C ALA A 33 3.57 -4.44 14.54
N LYS A 34 3.71 -3.33 15.28
CA LYS A 34 3.01 -3.16 16.56
C LYS A 34 1.50 -3.18 16.35
N SER A 35 0.80 -4.06 17.06
CA SER A 35 -0.65 -4.23 16.94
C SER A 35 -1.39 -2.90 16.97
N ILE A 36 -2.32 -2.70 16.05
CA ILE A 36 -3.19 -1.52 15.87
C ILE A 36 -2.43 -0.25 15.45
N VAL A 37 -1.32 0.08 16.08
CA VAL A 37 -0.63 1.38 15.96
C VAL A 37 0.58 1.35 15.02
N GLY A 38 1.14 0.18 14.73
CA GLY A 38 2.25 0.01 13.81
C GLY A 38 1.89 0.42 12.38
N SER A 39 2.82 0.98 11.65
CA SER A 39 2.57 1.48 10.29
C SER A 39 2.15 0.37 9.32
N GLY A 40 2.67 -0.84 9.47
CA GLY A 40 2.42 -1.97 8.58
C GLY A 40 1.24 -2.87 8.95
N VAL A 41 0.48 -2.56 10.01
CA VAL A 41 -0.58 -3.48 10.51
C VAL A 41 -1.73 -3.70 9.52
N PHE A 42 -2.01 -2.71 8.66
CA PHE A 42 -3.06 -2.78 7.65
C PHE A 42 -2.48 -2.84 6.23
N THR A 43 -1.26 -3.39 6.12
CA THR A 43 -0.57 -3.56 4.83
C THR A 43 -0.62 -5.03 4.43
N HIS A 44 -1.07 -5.29 3.22
CA HIS A 44 -1.26 -6.64 2.66
C HIS A 44 -0.44 -6.81 1.38
N GLU A 45 0.45 -7.81 1.34
CA GLU A 45 1.28 -8.14 0.17
C GLU A 45 0.80 -9.44 -0.51
N SER A 46 0.34 -10.41 0.29
CA SER A 46 0.00 -11.75 -0.22
C SER A 46 -1.21 -11.73 -1.15
N GLY A 47 -1.08 -12.35 -2.32
CA GLY A 47 -2.14 -12.42 -3.32
C GLY A 47 -3.43 -13.08 -2.81
N ILE A 48 -3.34 -14.11 -1.95
CA ILE A 48 -4.50 -14.79 -1.35
C ILE A 48 -5.22 -13.84 -0.39
N HIS A 49 -4.46 -13.13 0.45
CA HIS A 49 -5.03 -12.17 1.39
C HIS A 49 -5.68 -11.01 0.65
N VAL A 50 -5.02 -10.47 -0.38
CA VAL A 50 -5.58 -9.37 -1.18
C VAL A 50 -6.84 -9.81 -1.90
N HIS A 51 -6.87 -11.01 -2.47
CA HIS A 51 -8.06 -11.53 -3.15
C HIS A 51 -9.24 -11.68 -2.18
N GLY A 52 -9.03 -12.30 -1.01
CA GLY A 52 -10.07 -12.44 0.00
C GLY A 52 -10.54 -11.09 0.57
N LEU A 53 -9.61 -10.17 0.78
CA LEU A 53 -9.89 -8.83 1.27
C LEU A 53 -10.73 -7.99 0.29
N LEU A 54 -10.54 -8.20 -1.02
CA LEU A 54 -11.33 -7.52 -2.06
C LEU A 54 -12.76 -8.08 -2.16
N GLN A 55 -12.96 -9.35 -1.75
CA GLN A 55 -14.27 -9.98 -1.71
C GLN A 55 -15.01 -9.67 -0.41
N ASP A 56 -14.38 -9.93 0.73
CA ASP A 56 -14.92 -9.64 2.05
C ASP A 56 -13.78 -9.24 3.01
N PRO A 57 -13.67 -7.94 3.33
CA PRO A 57 -12.66 -7.44 4.26
C PRO A 57 -12.69 -8.11 5.64
N ALA A 58 -13.85 -8.56 6.11
CA ALA A 58 -13.99 -9.18 7.42
C ALA A 58 -13.25 -10.53 7.53
N THR A 59 -12.96 -11.17 6.40
CA THR A 59 -12.24 -12.46 6.36
C THR A 59 -10.81 -12.36 6.91
N TYR A 60 -10.15 -11.24 6.68
CA TYR A 60 -8.72 -11.05 7.04
C TYR A 60 -8.47 -9.87 7.97
N GLU A 61 -9.47 -9.06 8.26
CA GLU A 61 -9.35 -7.91 9.15
C GLU A 61 -10.28 -8.05 10.35
N ALA A 62 -9.72 -8.48 11.47
CA ALA A 62 -10.46 -8.47 12.74
C ALA A 62 -10.90 -7.06 13.17
N LEU A 63 -10.23 -6.03 12.68
CA LEU A 63 -10.47 -4.63 13.00
C LEU A 63 -10.43 -3.78 11.73
N SER A 64 -11.49 -3.03 11.45
CA SER A 64 -11.51 -2.10 10.31
C SER A 64 -10.51 -0.96 10.50
N PRO A 65 -9.61 -0.70 9.53
CA PRO A 65 -8.65 0.41 9.58
C PRO A 65 -9.30 1.77 9.80
N ALA A 66 -10.49 1.97 9.23
CA ALA A 66 -11.24 3.24 9.34
C ALA A 66 -11.58 3.62 10.78
N ARG A 67 -11.79 2.64 11.68
CA ARG A 67 -12.03 2.89 13.11
C ARG A 67 -10.84 3.57 13.80
N PHE A 68 -9.65 3.42 13.22
CA PHE A 68 -8.40 4.00 13.72
C PHE A 68 -7.94 5.20 12.89
N GLY A 69 -8.78 5.70 11.98
CA GLY A 69 -8.43 6.79 11.06
C GLY A 69 -7.32 6.40 10.08
N ARG A 70 -7.19 5.09 9.79
CA ARG A 70 -6.19 4.54 8.88
C ARG A 70 -6.83 4.04 7.58
N ARG A 71 -6.01 3.82 6.61
CA ARG A 71 -6.41 3.21 5.33
C ARG A 71 -5.72 1.87 5.19
N ARG A 72 -6.37 0.99 4.44
CA ARG A 72 -5.78 -0.26 3.99
C ARG A 72 -4.75 0.06 2.91
N GLU A 73 -3.61 -0.58 3.00
CA GLU A 73 -2.54 -0.45 2.03
C GLU A 73 -2.28 -1.81 1.39
N ILE A 74 -2.37 -1.89 0.07
CA ILE A 74 -1.97 -3.04 -0.71
C ILE A 74 -0.59 -2.72 -1.26
N VAL A 75 0.41 -3.49 -0.85
CA VAL A 75 1.77 -3.37 -1.37
C VAL A 75 2.07 -4.52 -2.30
N LEU A 76 2.83 -4.23 -3.34
CA LEU A 76 3.27 -5.23 -4.30
C LEU A 76 4.66 -5.75 -3.95
N GLY A 77 4.86 -7.05 -4.08
CA GLY A 77 6.14 -7.68 -3.78
C GLY A 77 6.24 -9.08 -4.41
N LYS A 78 7.24 -9.84 -4.00
CA LYS A 78 7.52 -11.16 -4.60
C LYS A 78 6.37 -12.18 -4.45
N HIS A 79 5.50 -12.00 -3.44
CA HIS A 79 4.35 -12.88 -3.16
C HIS A 79 3.03 -12.34 -3.69
N SER A 80 3.04 -11.22 -4.39
CA SER A 80 1.84 -10.61 -4.95
C SER A 80 1.19 -11.51 -6.01
N GLY A 81 -0.12 -11.46 -6.08
CA GLY A 81 -0.94 -12.09 -7.11
C GLY A 81 -1.50 -11.05 -8.09
N ILE A 82 -2.13 -11.53 -9.16
CA ILE A 82 -2.70 -10.67 -10.20
C ILE A 82 -3.78 -9.73 -9.65
N SER A 83 -4.58 -10.19 -8.68
CA SER A 83 -5.60 -9.37 -8.02
C SER A 83 -5.01 -8.15 -7.30
N ALA A 84 -3.80 -8.28 -6.72
CA ALA A 84 -3.10 -7.17 -6.09
C ALA A 84 -2.64 -6.13 -7.13
N VAL A 85 -2.16 -6.59 -8.31
CA VAL A 85 -1.78 -5.70 -9.42
C VAL A 85 -3.00 -4.92 -9.91
N PHE A 86 -4.13 -5.59 -10.16
CA PHE A 86 -5.36 -4.90 -10.57
C PHE A 86 -5.82 -3.89 -9.54
N ALA A 87 -5.77 -4.24 -8.24
CA ALA A 87 -6.18 -3.34 -7.17
C ALA A 87 -5.26 -2.11 -7.08
N ALA A 88 -3.94 -2.29 -7.21
CA ALA A 88 -2.97 -1.21 -7.19
C ALA A 88 -3.13 -0.29 -8.41
N LEU A 89 -3.24 -0.86 -9.62
CA LEU A 89 -3.49 -0.09 -10.84
C LEU A 89 -4.79 0.70 -10.77
N LYS A 90 -5.87 0.09 -10.28
CA LYS A 90 -7.15 0.78 -10.06
C LYS A 90 -7.01 1.96 -9.09
N GLY A 91 -6.21 1.79 -8.04
CA GLY A 91 -5.90 2.86 -7.08
C GLY A 91 -5.21 4.07 -7.72
N LEU A 92 -4.40 3.83 -8.77
CA LEU A 92 -3.71 4.85 -9.55
C LEU A 92 -4.52 5.36 -10.75
N GLY A 93 -5.76 4.88 -10.93
CA GLY A 93 -6.60 5.24 -12.07
C GLY A 93 -6.14 4.62 -13.41
N LEU A 94 -5.32 3.57 -13.35
CA LEU A 94 -4.79 2.87 -14.52
C LEU A 94 -5.60 1.61 -14.81
N ALA A 95 -5.74 1.29 -16.11
CA ALA A 95 -6.39 0.07 -16.56
C ALA A 95 -5.37 -0.83 -17.29
N ALA A 96 -5.47 -2.13 -17.08
CA ALA A 96 -4.71 -3.13 -17.82
C ALA A 96 -5.61 -4.31 -18.14
N ASP A 97 -5.39 -4.93 -19.28
CA ASP A 97 -5.95 -6.24 -19.58
C ASP A 97 -5.19 -7.35 -18.82
N GLU A 98 -5.68 -8.56 -18.87
CA GLU A 98 -5.08 -9.66 -18.11
C GLU A 98 -3.65 -9.98 -18.58
N CYS A 99 -3.37 -9.87 -19.88
CA CYS A 99 -2.06 -10.12 -20.43
C CYS A 99 -1.03 -9.11 -19.89
N ARG A 100 -1.36 -7.82 -19.94
CA ARG A 100 -0.53 -6.75 -19.38
C ARG A 100 -0.38 -6.86 -17.88
N ALA A 101 -1.46 -7.18 -17.16
CA ALA A 101 -1.39 -7.38 -15.72
C ALA A 101 -0.46 -8.54 -15.33
N ARG A 102 -0.39 -9.61 -16.13
CA ARG A 102 0.56 -10.72 -15.94
C ARG A 102 2.00 -10.27 -16.20
N ALA A 103 2.25 -9.50 -17.26
CA ALA A 103 3.58 -8.96 -17.54
C ALA A 103 4.05 -8.00 -16.42
N ILE A 104 3.17 -7.10 -15.98
CA ILE A 104 3.44 -6.22 -14.83
C ILE A 104 3.73 -7.03 -13.57
N LEU A 105 2.97 -8.09 -13.31
CA LEU A 105 3.19 -8.95 -12.15
C LEU A 105 4.56 -9.62 -12.17
N ALA A 106 5.01 -10.09 -13.33
CA ALA A 106 6.33 -10.69 -13.49
C ALA A 106 7.43 -9.69 -13.15
N GLU A 107 7.38 -8.49 -13.71
CA GLU A 107 8.33 -7.41 -13.47
C GLU A 107 8.32 -6.95 -12.00
N VAL A 108 7.13 -6.83 -11.39
CA VAL A 108 6.98 -6.51 -9.95
C VAL A 108 7.70 -7.54 -9.08
N ARG A 109 7.50 -8.84 -9.36
CA ARG A 109 8.13 -9.92 -8.59
C ARG A 109 9.64 -9.92 -8.74
N GLU A 110 10.13 -9.70 -9.95
CA GLU A 110 11.55 -9.61 -10.23
C GLU A 110 12.19 -8.42 -9.52
N ARG A 111 11.62 -7.23 -9.66
CA ARG A 111 12.09 -6.01 -8.99
C ARG A 111 12.09 -6.17 -7.48
N ALA A 112 11.02 -6.72 -6.90
CA ALA A 112 10.93 -6.98 -5.47
C ALA A 112 11.96 -8.02 -4.99
N ALA A 113 12.26 -9.06 -5.80
CA ALA A 113 13.27 -10.05 -5.49
C ALA A 113 14.69 -9.47 -5.50
N MET A 114 14.98 -8.61 -6.48
CA MET A 114 16.28 -7.93 -6.63
C MET A 114 16.51 -6.89 -5.52
N THR A 115 15.55 -6.04 -5.28
CA THR A 115 15.69 -4.92 -4.33
C THR A 115 15.44 -5.34 -2.87
N LYS A 116 14.83 -6.51 -2.64
CA LYS A 116 14.34 -7.00 -1.35
C LYS A 116 13.40 -6.00 -0.65
N ARG A 117 12.68 -5.24 -1.44
CA ARG A 117 11.71 -4.22 -1.00
C ARG A 117 10.38 -4.41 -1.72
N SER A 118 9.31 -3.94 -1.11
CA SER A 118 8.02 -3.82 -1.80
C SER A 118 8.11 -2.75 -2.90
N VAL A 119 7.36 -2.98 -3.97
CA VAL A 119 7.21 -2.05 -5.10
C VAL A 119 6.19 -0.99 -4.72
N GLY A 120 6.62 0.27 -4.73
CA GLY A 120 5.76 1.43 -4.45
C GLY A 120 5.02 1.92 -5.69
N ASP A 121 4.19 2.95 -5.49
CA ASP A 121 3.38 3.52 -6.58
C ASP A 121 4.24 4.06 -7.73
N ASN A 122 5.36 4.72 -7.43
CA ASN A 122 6.27 5.25 -8.45
C ASN A 122 6.92 4.13 -9.27
N ASP A 123 7.40 3.07 -8.60
CA ASP A 123 7.97 1.90 -9.27
C ASP A 123 6.91 1.22 -10.16
N LEU A 124 5.67 1.14 -9.68
CA LEU A 124 4.57 0.55 -10.45
C LEU A 124 4.23 1.37 -11.69
N LEU A 125 4.28 2.70 -11.60
CA LEU A 125 4.09 3.59 -12.75
C LEU A 125 5.19 3.40 -13.81
N GLU A 126 6.44 3.24 -13.39
CA GLU A 126 7.56 2.95 -14.29
C GLU A 126 7.37 1.59 -14.98
N ILE A 127 7.04 0.55 -14.23
CA ILE A 127 6.77 -0.79 -14.75
C ILE A 127 5.60 -0.75 -15.74
N TYR A 128 4.52 -0.07 -15.37
CA TYR A 128 3.36 0.10 -16.24
C TYR A 128 3.73 0.78 -17.56
N ALA A 129 4.49 1.87 -17.50
CA ALA A 129 4.93 2.59 -18.69
C ALA A 129 5.80 1.70 -19.59
N HIS A 130 6.69 0.88 -18.99
CA HIS A 130 7.53 -0.06 -19.74
C HIS A 130 6.71 -1.15 -20.42
N CYS A 131 5.79 -1.79 -19.69
CA CYS A 131 4.94 -2.86 -20.23
C CYS A 131 3.86 -2.37 -21.21
N CYS A 132 3.55 -1.08 -21.22
CA CYS A 132 2.52 -0.50 -22.10
C CYS A 132 3.10 0.22 -23.32
N GLN A 133 4.41 0.22 -23.54
CA GLN A 133 4.99 0.74 -24.78
C GLN A 133 4.56 -0.16 -25.96
N PRO A 134 4.07 0.44 -27.07
CA PRO A 134 3.76 -0.33 -28.27
C PRO A 134 5.05 -0.86 -28.89
N GLY A 135 5.42 -2.09 -28.58
CA GLY A 135 6.64 -2.72 -29.10
C GLY A 135 7.19 -3.90 -28.31
N THR A 136 6.74 -4.13 -27.08
CA THR A 136 7.23 -5.24 -26.24
C THR A 136 6.22 -6.40 -26.23
N LEU A 137 5.95 -6.98 -27.38
CA LEU A 137 5.44 -8.36 -27.44
C LEU A 137 6.67 -9.25 -27.28
N VAL A 138 6.96 -9.62 -26.04
CA VAL A 138 7.90 -10.73 -25.77
C VAL A 138 7.23 -11.99 -26.28
N GLY A 139 7.91 -12.63 -27.25
CA GLY A 139 7.42 -13.77 -27.99
C GLY A 139 6.94 -14.89 -27.08
N ALA A 140 5.78 -15.39 -27.42
CA ALA A 140 5.31 -16.71 -27.01
C ALA A 140 6.07 -17.74 -27.88
N GLU A 141 7.01 -18.47 -27.31
CA GLU A 141 7.38 -19.81 -27.72
C GLU A 141 7.07 -20.76 -26.57
#